data_04ba085285570af80e3f86b954fc4799
#
_entry.id   04ba085285570af80e3f86b954fc4799
#
_cell.length_a   1.000
_cell.length_b   1.000
_cell.length_c   1.000
_cell.angle_alpha   90.00
_cell.angle_beta   90.00
_cell.angle_gamma   90.00
#
_symmetry.space_group_name_H-M   'P 1'
#
loop_
_entity.id
_entity.type
_entity.pdbx_description
1 polymer ?
#
loop_
_entity_poly.entity_id
_entity_poly.type
_entity_poly.pdbx_seq_one_letter_code
_entity_poly.pdbx_strand_id
1 'polypeptide(L)'
;MIGQALGQLAERENHEVVAYSRRTAKSGTGKQTWISTAEHPLPETKLDALVHLAGENLLGLWTQAKRERIWKSRVELTQKIVAQLKTWAPENRPRVLLSASGVGYYGDRGDSVLDESSSRGTGFLADLCEQWEAAASEAASLGIRIVHLRTGVVLSRGGGAFPLMRRAFACGVGGRFGSGKQWMSWIHEQDQVGLILWAIQNESVTGPLNLCAPGVVTNADFTRQLAAKLRRPAFMHVPALALRLLMPGMGQEMLLASQRAVPNSALRSGYSFAHPTLESALAALI
;
A
#
# COMPACT_ATOMS: atom_id res chain seq x y z
N MET A 1 -3.09 -8.45 -6.53
CA MET A 1 -1.67 -8.13 -6.68
C MET A 1 -0.94 -8.37 -5.36
N ILE A 2 -0.86 -7.44 -4.42
CA ILE A 2 -0.04 -7.59 -3.19
C ILE A 2 -0.41 -8.86 -2.40
N GLY A 3 -1.68 -9.11 -2.11
CA GLY A 3 -2.09 -10.32 -1.38
C GLY A 3 -1.72 -11.63 -2.08
N GLN A 4 -1.75 -11.66 -3.40
CA GLN A 4 -1.33 -12.83 -4.18
C GLN A 4 0.19 -13.04 -4.11
N ALA A 5 0.98 -11.97 -4.26
CA ALA A 5 2.43 -12.03 -4.15
C ALA A 5 2.87 -12.40 -2.71
N LEU A 6 2.18 -11.84 -1.69
CA LEU A 6 2.42 -12.19 -0.29
C LEU A 6 2.13 -13.67 -0.02
N GLY A 7 0.99 -14.19 -0.51
CA GLY A 7 0.66 -15.60 -0.36
C GLY A 7 1.71 -16.51 -0.98
N GLN A 8 2.18 -16.19 -2.19
CA GLN A 8 3.25 -16.96 -2.84
C GLN A 8 4.57 -16.92 -2.07
N LEU A 9 4.93 -15.78 -1.48
CA LEU A 9 6.12 -15.67 -0.65
C LEU A 9 5.97 -16.49 0.64
N ALA A 10 4.84 -16.34 1.33
CA ALA A 10 4.56 -17.07 2.57
C ALA A 10 4.58 -18.58 2.37
N GLU A 11 4.02 -19.09 1.26
CA GLU A 11 4.09 -20.52 0.92
C GLU A 11 5.51 -21.02 0.69
N ARG A 12 6.36 -20.20 0.03
CA ARG A 12 7.78 -20.54 -0.17
C ARG A 12 8.54 -20.64 1.14
N GLU A 13 8.09 -19.90 2.16
CA GLU A 13 8.63 -19.95 3.52
C GLU A 13 7.88 -20.95 4.42
N ASN A 14 7.11 -21.89 3.81
CA ASN A 14 6.39 -22.97 4.48
C ASN A 14 5.26 -22.51 5.42
N HIS A 15 4.67 -21.34 5.19
CA HIS A 15 3.44 -20.92 5.87
C HIS A 15 2.20 -21.49 5.19
N GLU A 16 1.20 -21.84 5.98
CA GLU A 16 -0.14 -22.12 5.48
C GLU A 16 -0.88 -20.80 5.24
N VAL A 17 -1.49 -20.65 4.06
CA VAL A 17 -2.15 -19.41 3.66
C VAL A 17 -3.62 -19.64 3.34
N VAL A 18 -4.50 -18.95 4.06
CA VAL A 18 -5.92 -18.85 3.72
C VAL A 18 -6.21 -17.46 3.16
N ALA A 19 -6.61 -17.39 1.90
CA ALA A 19 -6.84 -16.13 1.21
C ALA A 19 -8.34 -15.84 1.06
N TYR A 20 -8.77 -14.68 1.55
CA TYR A 20 -10.14 -14.19 1.41
C TYR A 20 -10.23 -13.19 0.28
N SER A 21 -11.19 -13.38 -0.64
CA SER A 21 -11.41 -12.50 -1.78
C SER A 21 -12.89 -12.39 -2.12
N ARG A 22 -13.31 -11.21 -2.61
CA ARG A 22 -14.66 -11.02 -3.18
C ARG A 22 -14.87 -11.79 -4.48
N ARG A 23 -13.82 -12.24 -5.11
CA ARG A 23 -13.88 -13.05 -6.34
C ARG A 23 -13.56 -14.48 -5.96
N THR A 24 -14.39 -15.43 -6.39
CA THR A 24 -14.02 -16.84 -6.39
C THR A 24 -12.71 -16.98 -7.15
N ALA A 25 -11.67 -17.44 -6.47
CA ALA A 25 -10.40 -17.66 -7.12
C ALA A 25 -10.56 -18.78 -8.15
N LYS A 26 -10.04 -18.54 -9.34
CA LYS A 26 -9.64 -19.65 -10.22
C LYS A 26 -8.57 -20.41 -9.44
N SER A 27 -8.75 -21.72 -9.27
CA SER A 27 -7.86 -22.60 -8.51
C SER A 27 -6.39 -22.26 -8.76
N GLY A 28 -5.71 -21.75 -7.74
CA GLY A 28 -4.27 -21.58 -7.77
C GLY A 28 -3.61 -22.95 -7.69
N THR A 29 -2.50 -23.11 -8.38
CA THR A 29 -1.60 -24.25 -8.23
C THR A 29 -0.80 -24.03 -6.94
N GLY A 30 -1.29 -24.49 -5.78
CA GLY A 30 -0.57 -24.31 -4.52
C GLY A 30 -1.45 -24.65 -3.29
N LYS A 31 -0.85 -24.59 -2.12
CA LYS A 31 -1.50 -24.83 -0.81
C LYS A 31 -2.43 -23.67 -0.36
N GLN A 32 -2.76 -22.72 -1.25
CA GLN A 32 -3.63 -21.60 -0.91
C GLN A 32 -5.10 -22.00 -0.98
N THR A 33 -5.79 -21.89 0.13
CA THR A 33 -7.23 -21.99 0.19
C THR A 33 -7.86 -20.63 -0.05
N TRP A 34 -8.67 -20.50 -1.11
CA TRP A 34 -9.38 -19.27 -1.42
C TRP A 34 -10.83 -19.36 -0.98
N ILE A 35 -11.28 -18.39 -0.20
CA ILE A 35 -12.66 -18.31 0.30
C ILE A 35 -13.30 -17.01 -0.17
N SER A 36 -14.53 -17.10 -0.70
CA SER A 36 -15.30 -15.92 -1.11
C SER A 36 -15.88 -15.20 0.11
N THR A 37 -15.53 -13.92 0.30
CA THR A 37 -16.09 -13.10 1.37
C THR A 37 -17.53 -12.65 1.10
N ALA A 38 -18.06 -12.89 -0.12
CA ALA A 38 -19.45 -12.58 -0.44
C ALA A 38 -20.42 -13.61 0.15
N GLU A 39 -19.95 -14.83 0.35
CA GLU A 39 -20.75 -15.98 0.79
C GLU A 39 -20.48 -16.39 2.24
N HIS A 40 -19.28 -16.07 2.74
CA HIS A 40 -18.87 -16.52 4.07
C HIS A 40 -18.23 -15.39 4.87
N PRO A 41 -18.64 -15.18 6.14
CA PRO A 41 -17.85 -14.38 7.09
C PRO A 41 -16.48 -15.04 7.26
N LEU A 42 -15.53 -14.33 7.86
CA LEU A 42 -14.24 -14.93 8.25
C LEU A 42 -14.56 -16.14 9.15
N PRO A 43 -14.22 -17.38 8.75
CA PRO A 43 -14.47 -18.51 9.62
C PRO A 43 -13.58 -18.40 10.84
N GLU A 44 -14.16 -18.69 12.00
CA GLU A 44 -13.36 -18.81 13.22
C GLU A 44 -12.43 -20.02 13.09
N THR A 45 -11.14 -19.72 13.00
CA THR A 45 -10.07 -20.72 12.95
C THR A 45 -8.84 -20.14 13.63
N LYS A 46 -8.00 -20.98 14.20
CA LYS A 46 -6.75 -20.51 14.79
C LYS A 46 -5.87 -19.90 13.72
N LEU A 47 -5.53 -18.61 13.89
CA LEU A 47 -4.66 -17.85 13.01
C LEU A 47 -3.48 -17.30 13.78
N ASP A 48 -2.26 -17.38 13.23
CA ASP A 48 -1.11 -16.66 13.77
C ASP A 48 -1.12 -15.19 13.36
N ALA A 49 -1.50 -14.89 12.13
CA ALA A 49 -1.55 -13.53 11.61
C ALA A 49 -2.77 -13.31 10.68
N LEU A 50 -3.32 -12.11 10.75
CA LEU A 50 -4.34 -11.64 9.80
C LEU A 50 -3.79 -10.43 9.05
N VAL A 51 -3.73 -10.50 7.70
CA VAL A 51 -3.27 -9.40 6.85
C VAL A 51 -4.44 -8.85 6.05
N HIS A 52 -4.89 -7.65 6.40
CA HIS A 52 -6.01 -6.97 5.76
C HIS A 52 -5.53 -5.99 4.68
N LEU A 53 -5.60 -6.41 3.42
CA LEU A 53 -5.17 -5.62 2.25
C LEU A 53 -6.35 -5.21 1.34
N ALA A 54 -7.58 -5.48 1.75
CA ALA A 54 -8.74 -5.18 0.92
C ALA A 54 -8.99 -3.67 0.85
N GLY A 55 -9.35 -3.20 -0.34
CA GLY A 55 -9.67 -1.81 -0.57
C GLY A 55 -10.11 -1.56 -2.01
N GLU A 56 -11.02 -0.61 -2.20
CA GLU A 56 -11.44 -0.12 -3.51
C GLU A 56 -10.26 0.56 -4.22
N ASN A 57 -10.15 0.40 -5.54
CA ASN A 57 -9.13 1.08 -6.31
C ASN A 57 -9.26 2.61 -6.20
N LEU A 58 -8.15 3.28 -5.89
CA LEU A 58 -8.11 4.75 -5.76
C LEU A 58 -8.08 5.47 -7.11
N LEU A 59 -7.67 4.80 -8.19
CA LEU A 59 -7.58 5.42 -9.51
C LEU A 59 -8.96 5.77 -10.07
N GLY A 60 -9.04 6.92 -10.73
CA GLY A 60 -10.24 7.44 -11.39
C GLY A 60 -10.81 8.70 -10.72
N LEU A 61 -11.93 9.19 -11.23
CA LEU A 61 -12.57 10.40 -10.69
C LEU A 61 -13.14 10.15 -9.29
N TRP A 62 -12.80 11.02 -8.35
CA TRP A 62 -13.29 10.95 -6.97
C TRP A 62 -14.64 11.67 -6.79
N THR A 63 -15.66 11.12 -7.44
CA THR A 63 -17.05 11.53 -7.16
C THR A 63 -17.41 11.18 -5.71
N GLN A 64 -18.49 11.74 -5.18
CA GLN A 64 -18.99 11.40 -3.84
C GLN A 64 -19.19 9.87 -3.70
N ALA A 65 -19.86 9.24 -4.65
CA ALA A 65 -20.07 7.79 -4.65
C ALA A 65 -18.76 6.99 -4.68
N LYS A 66 -17.71 7.49 -5.37
CA LYS A 66 -16.39 6.85 -5.38
C LYS A 66 -15.70 6.99 -4.03
N ARG A 67 -15.75 8.18 -3.41
CA ARG A 67 -15.19 8.40 -2.06
C ARG A 67 -15.88 7.53 -1.02
N GLU A 68 -17.19 7.39 -1.09
CA GLU A 68 -17.95 6.49 -0.21
C GLU A 68 -17.52 5.02 -0.38
N ARG A 69 -17.35 4.52 -1.60
CA ARG A 69 -16.83 3.16 -1.84
C ARG A 69 -15.42 2.98 -1.30
N ILE A 70 -14.56 3.99 -1.50
CA ILE A 70 -13.20 3.99 -0.95
C ILE A 70 -13.24 3.90 0.58
N TRP A 71 -14.09 4.69 1.23
CA TRP A 71 -14.29 4.71 2.67
C TRP A 71 -14.81 3.37 3.18
N LYS A 72 -15.95 2.91 2.65
CA LYS A 72 -16.60 1.66 3.04
C LYS A 72 -15.68 0.46 2.91
N SER A 73 -14.94 0.38 1.81
CA SER A 73 -14.02 -0.73 1.56
C SER A 73 -12.81 -0.78 2.49
N ARG A 74 -12.56 0.26 3.26
CA ARG A 74 -11.44 0.39 4.20
C ARG A 74 -11.93 0.48 5.64
N VAL A 75 -12.57 1.56 6.00
CA VAL A 75 -12.98 1.83 7.39
C VAL A 75 -14.07 0.85 7.84
N GLU A 76 -15.22 0.81 7.15
CA GLU A 76 -16.33 -0.05 7.55
C GLU A 76 -15.96 -1.54 7.46
N LEU A 77 -15.20 -1.94 6.44
CA LEU A 77 -14.78 -3.34 6.33
C LEU A 77 -13.82 -3.72 7.47
N THR A 78 -12.90 -2.83 7.86
CA THR A 78 -12.00 -3.07 9.00
C THR A 78 -12.78 -3.17 10.30
N GLN A 79 -13.76 -2.27 10.51
CA GLN A 79 -14.66 -2.36 11.67
C GLN A 79 -15.41 -3.70 11.72
N LYS A 80 -15.91 -4.18 10.58
CA LYS A 80 -16.57 -5.50 10.50
C LYS A 80 -15.62 -6.64 10.84
N ILE A 81 -14.38 -6.61 10.33
CA ILE A 81 -13.35 -7.60 10.66
C ILE A 81 -13.09 -7.60 12.16
N VAL A 82 -12.86 -6.44 12.76
CA VAL A 82 -12.59 -6.32 14.21
C VAL A 82 -13.80 -6.78 15.03
N ALA A 83 -15.03 -6.43 14.61
CA ALA A 83 -16.25 -6.91 15.26
C ALA A 83 -16.36 -8.45 15.24
N GLN A 84 -15.98 -9.08 14.14
CA GLN A 84 -15.93 -10.56 14.07
C GLN A 84 -14.85 -11.13 15.01
N LEU A 85 -13.65 -10.55 15.04
CA LEU A 85 -12.59 -11.00 15.95
C LEU A 85 -12.99 -10.90 17.43
N LYS A 86 -13.87 -9.94 17.78
CA LYS A 86 -14.43 -9.82 19.14
C LYS A 86 -15.29 -11.04 19.53
N THR A 87 -15.95 -11.69 18.55
CA THR A 87 -16.78 -12.88 18.79
C THR A 87 -16.01 -14.18 18.86
N TRP A 88 -14.76 -14.21 18.39
CA TRP A 88 -13.93 -15.41 18.38
C TRP A 88 -13.42 -15.76 19.78
N ALA A 89 -13.26 -17.05 20.05
CA ALA A 89 -12.56 -17.51 21.23
C ALA A 89 -11.13 -16.96 21.28
N PRO A 90 -10.62 -16.53 22.45
CA PRO A 90 -9.30 -15.90 22.56
C PRO A 90 -8.16 -16.69 21.92
N GLU A 91 -8.19 -18.03 22.02
CA GLU A 91 -7.18 -18.95 21.47
C GLU A 91 -7.19 -19.03 19.93
N ASN A 92 -8.27 -18.60 19.28
CA ASN A 92 -8.42 -18.58 17.82
C ASN A 92 -8.05 -17.23 17.20
N ARG A 93 -7.95 -16.19 18.05
CA ARG A 93 -7.61 -14.83 17.58
C ARG A 93 -6.17 -14.78 17.06
N PRO A 94 -5.91 -14.02 15.97
CA PRO A 94 -4.56 -13.85 15.47
C PRO A 94 -3.70 -13.11 16.49
N ARG A 95 -2.41 -13.48 16.59
CA ARG A 95 -1.45 -12.75 17.42
C ARG A 95 -1.17 -11.35 16.90
N VAL A 96 -1.30 -11.15 15.57
CA VAL A 96 -1.07 -9.87 14.91
C VAL A 96 -2.09 -9.62 13.81
N LEU A 97 -2.57 -8.37 13.76
CA LEU A 97 -3.34 -7.81 12.64
C LEU A 97 -2.47 -6.78 11.92
N LEU A 98 -2.12 -7.07 10.67
CA LEU A 98 -1.50 -6.10 9.78
C LEU A 98 -2.60 -5.48 8.91
N SER A 99 -2.91 -4.21 9.15
CA SER A 99 -3.93 -3.49 8.40
C SER A 99 -3.28 -2.56 7.39
N ALA A 100 -3.72 -2.63 6.13
CA ALA A 100 -3.26 -1.68 5.14
C ALA A 100 -3.61 -0.24 5.55
N SER A 101 -2.74 0.67 5.16
CA SER A 101 -2.86 2.13 5.21
C SER A 101 -2.08 2.70 4.04
N GLY A 102 -1.81 3.99 4.02
CA GLY A 102 -1.02 4.62 2.96
C GLY A 102 -0.24 5.84 3.43
N VAL A 103 0.83 6.18 2.70
CA VAL A 103 1.58 7.44 2.93
C VAL A 103 0.71 8.68 2.73
N GLY A 104 -0.49 8.52 2.15
CA GLY A 104 -1.53 9.55 2.13
C GLY A 104 -1.91 10.08 3.51
N TYR A 105 -1.66 9.32 4.58
CA TYR A 105 -1.76 9.74 5.98
C TYR A 105 -1.06 11.08 6.23
N TYR A 106 0.10 11.28 5.61
CA TYR A 106 0.91 12.46 5.82
C TYR A 106 0.44 13.71 5.05
N GLY A 107 -0.46 13.58 4.06
CA GLY A 107 -0.89 14.68 3.21
C GLY A 107 0.25 15.29 2.39
N ASP A 108 0.13 16.56 2.00
CA ASP A 108 1.20 17.31 1.33
C ASP A 108 2.08 18.01 2.38
N ARG A 109 3.35 17.65 2.44
CA ARG A 109 4.31 18.14 3.45
C ARG A 109 5.56 18.77 2.83
N GLY A 110 5.49 19.15 1.54
CA GLY A 110 6.61 19.76 0.83
C GLY A 110 7.89 18.91 0.90
N ASP A 111 8.99 19.48 1.38
CA ASP A 111 10.31 18.81 1.45
C ASP A 111 10.56 18.09 2.78
N SER A 112 9.62 18.15 3.72
CA SER A 112 9.79 17.53 5.05
C SER A 112 9.98 16.02 4.93
N VAL A 113 10.98 15.50 5.62
CA VAL A 113 11.16 14.05 5.78
C VAL A 113 10.10 13.53 6.76
N LEU A 114 9.42 12.45 6.36
CA LEU A 114 8.27 11.89 7.07
C LEU A 114 8.60 10.45 7.51
N ASP A 115 8.72 10.25 8.79
CA ASP A 115 8.85 8.93 9.39
C ASP A 115 7.55 8.50 10.08
N GLU A 116 7.57 7.35 10.70
CA GLU A 116 6.39 6.76 11.34
C GLU A 116 5.87 7.58 12.53
N SER A 117 6.71 8.43 13.15
CA SER A 117 6.34 9.33 14.24
C SER A 117 5.73 10.65 13.76
N SER A 118 5.83 10.94 12.47
CA SER A 118 5.33 12.17 11.87
C SER A 118 3.81 12.28 11.97
N SER A 119 3.32 13.47 12.33
CA SER A 119 1.90 13.74 12.50
C SER A 119 1.11 13.61 11.19
N ARG A 120 -0.18 13.36 11.31
CA ARG A 120 -1.14 13.36 10.22
C ARG A 120 -1.12 14.71 9.46
N GLY A 121 -1.29 14.64 8.15
CA GLY A 121 -1.53 15.80 7.31
C GLY A 121 -3.01 16.12 7.16
N THR A 122 -3.36 16.78 6.06
CA THR A 122 -4.72 17.19 5.73
C THR A 122 -5.16 16.59 4.39
N GLY A 123 -6.47 16.53 4.17
CA GLY A 123 -7.09 16.02 2.94
C GLY A 123 -7.82 14.69 3.14
N PHE A 124 -8.56 14.30 2.12
CA PHE A 124 -9.40 13.11 2.15
C PHE A 124 -8.60 11.82 2.44
N LEU A 125 -7.40 11.67 1.85
CA LEU A 125 -6.57 10.49 2.12
C LEU A 125 -6.00 10.48 3.53
N ALA A 126 -5.66 11.65 4.10
CA ALA A 126 -5.18 11.73 5.47
C ALA A 126 -6.29 11.36 6.46
N ASP A 127 -7.49 11.89 6.27
CA ASP A 127 -8.67 11.56 7.08
C ASP A 127 -9.03 10.07 6.95
N LEU A 128 -9.01 9.55 5.73
CA LEU A 128 -9.28 8.13 5.45
C LEU A 128 -8.28 7.21 6.16
N CYS A 129 -6.98 7.50 6.05
CA CYS A 129 -5.94 6.67 6.67
C CYS A 129 -6.05 6.70 8.20
N GLU A 130 -6.29 7.88 8.80
CA GLU A 130 -6.50 8.01 10.24
C GLU A 130 -7.65 7.13 10.73
N GLN A 131 -8.82 7.23 10.09
CA GLN A 131 -9.99 6.46 10.47
C GLN A 131 -9.81 4.95 10.20
N TRP A 132 -9.07 4.61 9.16
CA TRP A 132 -8.72 3.22 8.86
C TRP A 132 -7.79 2.63 9.91
N GLU A 133 -6.73 3.36 10.30
CA GLU A 133 -5.81 2.97 11.37
C GLU A 133 -6.53 2.90 12.73
N ALA A 134 -7.41 3.86 13.04
CA ALA A 134 -8.22 3.84 14.25
C ALA A 134 -9.13 2.60 14.32
N ALA A 135 -9.82 2.26 13.22
CA ALA A 135 -10.66 1.08 13.16
C ALA A 135 -9.90 -0.22 13.42
N ALA A 136 -8.68 -0.35 12.86
CA ALA A 136 -7.84 -1.52 13.10
C ALA A 136 -7.29 -1.56 14.55
N SER A 137 -6.98 -0.39 15.12
CA SER A 137 -6.43 -0.26 16.47
C SER A 137 -7.38 -0.75 17.55
N GLU A 138 -8.70 -0.79 17.30
CA GLU A 138 -9.66 -1.35 18.26
C GLU A 138 -9.37 -2.83 18.60
N ALA A 139 -8.75 -3.58 17.69
CA ALA A 139 -8.39 -4.97 17.93
C ALA A 139 -7.29 -5.13 19.00
N ALA A 140 -6.58 -4.06 19.38
CA ALA A 140 -5.59 -4.11 20.47
C ALA A 140 -6.23 -4.47 21.83
N SER A 141 -7.50 -4.09 22.05
CA SER A 141 -8.25 -4.46 23.25
C SER A 141 -8.49 -5.97 23.41
N LEU A 142 -8.27 -6.73 22.32
CA LEU A 142 -8.38 -8.19 22.27
C LEU A 142 -7.06 -8.90 22.51
N GLY A 143 -5.98 -8.17 22.85
CA GLY A 143 -4.63 -8.69 22.98
C GLY A 143 -3.91 -8.92 21.64
N ILE A 144 -4.43 -8.38 20.54
CA ILE A 144 -3.88 -8.53 19.19
C ILE A 144 -2.88 -7.39 18.93
N ARG A 145 -1.65 -7.71 18.52
CA ARG A 145 -0.66 -6.74 18.07
C ARG A 145 -1.10 -6.11 16.74
N ILE A 146 -1.02 -4.79 16.61
CA ILE A 146 -1.48 -4.07 15.44
C ILE A 146 -0.30 -3.46 14.69
N VAL A 147 -0.27 -3.62 13.36
CA VAL A 147 0.68 -2.94 12.47
C VAL A 147 -0.08 -2.24 11.36
N HIS A 148 0.15 -0.93 11.20
CA HIS A 148 -0.46 -0.11 10.14
C HIS A 148 0.52 0.04 8.98
N LEU A 149 0.19 -0.55 7.84
CA LEU A 149 1.05 -0.63 6.67
C LEU A 149 0.91 0.64 5.81
N ARG A 150 1.59 1.74 6.15
CA ARG A 150 1.58 3.01 5.40
C ARG A 150 2.35 2.86 4.10
N THR A 151 1.67 2.39 3.07
CA THR A 151 2.25 1.99 1.79
C THR A 151 2.43 3.19 0.85
N GLY A 152 3.62 3.31 0.26
CA GLY A 152 3.92 4.21 -0.86
C GLY A 152 3.41 3.69 -2.20
N VAL A 153 3.90 4.23 -3.31
CA VAL A 153 3.56 3.74 -4.66
C VAL A 153 4.25 2.40 -4.91
N VAL A 154 3.47 1.34 -4.98
CA VAL A 154 4.01 -0.01 -5.24
C VAL A 154 4.35 -0.17 -6.72
N LEU A 155 5.62 -0.47 -6.99
CA LEU A 155 6.12 -0.77 -8.32
C LEU A 155 6.06 -2.30 -8.55
N SER A 156 5.17 -2.72 -9.44
CA SER A 156 4.94 -4.13 -9.77
C SER A 156 4.60 -4.29 -11.25
N ARG A 157 5.05 -5.37 -11.87
CA ARG A 157 4.61 -5.76 -13.22
C ARG A 157 3.17 -6.26 -13.24
N GLY A 158 2.71 -6.84 -12.13
CA GLY A 158 1.43 -7.54 -12.02
C GLY A 158 0.23 -6.65 -11.76
N GLY A 159 0.41 -5.33 -11.54
CA GLY A 159 -0.73 -4.44 -11.29
C GLY A 159 -0.37 -3.12 -10.62
N GLY A 160 -1.38 -2.44 -10.08
CA GLY A 160 -1.23 -1.10 -9.50
C GLY A 160 -1.02 -0.02 -10.56
N ALA A 161 -0.33 1.07 -10.19
CA ALA A 161 -0.10 2.22 -11.07
C ALA A 161 1.04 1.99 -12.07
N PHE A 162 2.04 1.16 -11.72
CA PHE A 162 3.26 1.02 -12.52
C PHE A 162 3.04 0.52 -13.96
N PRO A 163 2.20 -0.51 -14.24
CA PRO A 163 1.93 -0.92 -15.63
C PRO A 163 1.35 0.21 -16.50
N LEU A 164 0.49 1.06 -15.94
CA LEU A 164 -0.07 2.22 -16.64
C LEU A 164 1.02 3.26 -16.92
N MET A 165 1.84 3.58 -15.92
CA MET A 165 2.99 4.47 -16.09
C MET A 165 3.93 3.93 -17.17
N ARG A 166 4.37 2.66 -17.07
CA ARG A 166 5.24 2.01 -18.05
C ARG A 166 4.68 2.09 -19.46
N ARG A 167 3.37 1.83 -19.63
CA ARG A 167 2.70 1.91 -20.93
C ARG A 167 2.71 3.34 -21.49
N ALA A 168 2.39 4.35 -20.66
CA ALA A 168 2.41 5.75 -21.09
C ALA A 168 3.82 6.17 -21.56
N PHE A 169 4.87 5.80 -20.80
CA PHE A 169 6.24 6.09 -21.20
C PHE A 169 6.67 5.33 -22.46
N ALA A 170 6.32 4.04 -22.60
CA ALA A 170 6.62 3.24 -23.78
C ALA A 170 5.99 3.83 -25.06
N CYS A 171 4.78 4.43 -24.94
CA CYS A 171 4.10 5.13 -26.02
C CYS A 171 4.62 6.56 -26.26
N GLY A 172 5.63 7.03 -25.51
CA GLY A 172 6.20 8.38 -25.67
C GLY A 172 5.34 9.51 -25.08
N VAL A 173 4.24 9.20 -24.39
CA VAL A 173 3.37 10.19 -23.72
C VAL A 173 3.64 10.30 -22.21
N GLY A 174 4.71 9.65 -21.72
CA GLY A 174 5.16 9.78 -20.35
C GLY A 174 5.77 11.14 -20.06
N GLY A 175 5.58 11.65 -18.83
CA GLY A 175 6.11 12.94 -18.45
C GLY A 175 5.88 13.27 -16.97
N ARG A 176 6.38 14.44 -16.57
CA ARG A 176 6.26 14.92 -15.20
C ARG A 176 4.91 15.55 -14.92
N PHE A 177 4.48 15.48 -13.68
CA PHE A 177 3.26 16.12 -13.18
C PHE A 177 3.60 17.45 -12.49
N GLY A 178 2.95 18.54 -12.89
CA GLY A 178 3.17 19.87 -12.33
C GLY A 178 4.64 20.27 -12.36
N SER A 179 5.17 20.79 -11.28
CA SER A 179 6.59 21.17 -11.18
C SER A 179 7.55 19.97 -11.25
N GLY A 180 7.07 18.77 -10.93
CA GLY A 180 7.89 17.58 -10.77
C GLY A 180 8.75 17.55 -9.50
N LYS A 181 8.68 18.61 -8.67
CA LYS A 181 9.47 18.71 -7.42
C LYS A 181 8.89 17.91 -6.27
N GLN A 182 7.60 17.53 -6.34
CA GLN A 182 6.96 16.74 -5.29
C GLN A 182 7.66 15.41 -5.10
N TRP A 183 7.89 15.04 -3.84
CA TRP A 183 8.47 13.77 -3.45
C TRP A 183 7.45 12.64 -3.62
N MET A 184 7.93 11.53 -4.12
CA MET A 184 7.15 10.32 -4.38
C MET A 184 7.80 9.13 -3.65
N SER A 185 7.19 8.73 -2.55
CA SER A 185 7.58 7.52 -1.85
C SER A 185 7.08 6.31 -2.62
N TRP A 186 7.96 5.38 -2.88
CA TRP A 186 7.70 4.17 -3.68
C TRP A 186 8.30 2.94 -2.99
N ILE A 187 7.86 1.76 -3.40
CA ILE A 187 8.44 0.49 -2.96
C ILE A 187 8.33 -0.54 -4.09
N HIS A 188 9.32 -1.40 -4.24
CA HIS A 188 9.22 -2.56 -5.12
C HIS A 188 8.31 -3.62 -4.50
N GLU A 189 7.53 -4.36 -5.33
CA GLU A 189 6.60 -5.39 -4.84
C GLU A 189 7.28 -6.44 -3.96
N GLN A 190 8.50 -6.85 -4.29
CA GLN A 190 9.28 -7.80 -3.50
C GLN A 190 9.53 -7.29 -2.08
N ASP A 191 9.97 -6.04 -1.93
CA ASP A 191 10.19 -5.42 -0.62
C ASP A 191 8.87 -5.16 0.12
N GLN A 192 7.79 -4.83 -0.61
CA GLN A 192 6.47 -4.68 -0.02
C GLN A 192 6.01 -5.96 0.68
N VAL A 193 6.10 -7.11 0.01
CA VAL A 193 5.65 -8.37 0.61
C VAL A 193 6.67 -8.91 1.62
N GLY A 194 7.96 -8.67 1.40
CA GLY A 194 9.02 -9.00 2.34
C GLY A 194 8.86 -8.27 3.68
N LEU A 195 8.58 -6.96 3.65
CA LEU A 195 8.31 -6.17 4.86
C LEU A 195 7.06 -6.63 5.61
N ILE A 196 5.99 -7.02 4.89
CA ILE A 196 4.78 -7.55 5.52
C ILE A 196 5.10 -8.85 6.26
N LEU A 197 5.79 -9.78 5.61
CA LEU A 197 6.14 -11.07 6.22
C LEU A 197 7.13 -10.89 7.37
N TRP A 198 8.13 -10.02 7.20
CA TRP A 198 9.05 -9.66 8.27
C TRP A 198 8.33 -9.04 9.48
N ALA A 199 7.33 -8.18 9.27
CA ALA A 199 6.55 -7.60 10.35
C ALA A 199 5.65 -8.62 11.07
N ILE A 200 5.22 -9.70 10.39
CA ILE A 200 4.54 -10.83 11.04
C ILE A 200 5.50 -11.53 12.01
N GLN A 201 6.70 -11.85 11.53
CA GLN A 201 7.72 -12.62 12.25
C GLN A 201 8.40 -11.83 13.38
N ASN A 202 8.42 -10.49 13.27
CA ASN A 202 9.09 -9.63 14.26
C ASN A 202 8.09 -9.03 15.25
N GLU A 203 8.04 -9.58 16.46
CA GLU A 203 7.09 -9.18 17.50
C GLU A 203 7.31 -7.74 18.01
N SER A 204 8.51 -7.18 17.85
CA SER A 204 8.81 -5.80 18.25
C SER A 204 8.18 -4.75 17.35
N VAL A 205 7.74 -5.14 16.12
CA VAL A 205 7.11 -4.22 15.17
C VAL A 205 5.65 -4.03 15.53
N THR A 206 5.30 -2.80 15.92
CA THR A 206 3.94 -2.42 16.30
C THR A 206 3.63 -0.99 15.85
N GLY A 207 2.35 -0.66 15.69
CA GLY A 207 1.91 0.67 15.26
C GLY A 207 2.19 0.93 13.77
N PRO A 208 2.46 2.18 13.38
CA PRO A 208 2.70 2.53 11.99
C PRO A 208 4.04 1.98 11.47
N LEU A 209 4.03 1.49 10.23
CA LEU A 209 5.18 1.02 9.49
C LEU A 209 5.13 1.59 8.07
N ASN A 210 6.12 2.40 7.69
CA ASN A 210 6.23 2.94 6.35
C ASN A 210 6.74 1.88 5.37
N LEU A 211 5.87 1.41 4.49
CA LEU A 211 6.22 0.50 3.40
C LEU A 211 6.64 1.34 2.19
N CYS A 212 7.86 1.85 2.26
CA CYS A 212 8.52 2.60 1.19
C CYS A 212 10.01 2.26 1.15
N ALA A 213 10.63 2.41 -0.03
CA ALA A 213 12.07 2.23 -0.18
C ALA A 213 12.84 3.41 0.44
N PRO A 214 14.08 3.18 0.92
CA PRO A 214 14.92 4.27 1.45
C PRO A 214 15.22 5.36 0.43
N GLY A 215 15.35 4.98 -0.84
CA GLY A 215 15.68 5.87 -1.95
C GLY A 215 14.45 6.62 -2.50
N VAL A 216 13.79 7.43 -1.66
CA VAL A 216 12.70 8.28 -2.12
C VAL A 216 13.18 9.29 -3.17
N VAL A 217 12.37 9.56 -4.20
CA VAL A 217 12.73 10.42 -5.34
C VAL A 217 11.67 11.48 -5.58
N THR A 218 12.04 12.56 -6.32
CA THR A 218 11.05 13.49 -6.84
C THR A 218 10.32 12.88 -8.05
N ASN A 219 9.13 13.41 -8.38
CA ASN A 219 8.41 13.00 -9.59
C ASN A 219 9.24 13.25 -10.87
N ALA A 220 10.02 14.33 -10.92
CA ALA A 220 10.92 14.61 -12.03
C ALA A 220 12.03 13.55 -12.15
N ASP A 221 12.63 13.14 -11.02
CA ASP A 221 13.66 12.11 -11.01
C ASP A 221 13.10 10.74 -11.40
N PHE A 222 11.92 10.39 -10.88
CA PHE A 222 11.21 9.18 -11.29
C PHE A 222 10.97 9.17 -12.81
N THR A 223 10.44 10.28 -13.34
CA THR A 223 10.18 10.45 -14.77
C THR A 223 11.45 10.27 -15.60
N ARG A 224 12.55 10.91 -15.20
CA ARG A 224 13.83 10.81 -15.90
C ARG A 224 14.39 9.38 -15.90
N GLN A 225 14.40 8.74 -14.73
CA GLN A 225 14.94 7.37 -14.59
C GLN A 225 14.10 6.33 -15.35
N LEU A 226 12.76 6.43 -15.26
CA LEU A 226 11.86 5.52 -15.99
C LEU A 226 12.00 5.70 -17.50
N ALA A 227 12.08 6.93 -17.99
CA ALA A 227 12.27 7.25 -19.40
C ALA A 227 13.60 6.70 -19.94
N ALA A 228 14.69 6.95 -19.19
CA ALA A 228 16.02 6.44 -19.54
C ALA A 228 16.04 4.90 -19.60
N LYS A 229 15.44 4.22 -18.62
CA LYS A 229 15.38 2.76 -18.57
C LYS A 229 14.58 2.18 -19.73
N LEU A 230 13.49 2.83 -20.16
CA LEU A 230 12.68 2.44 -21.32
C LEU A 230 13.28 2.90 -22.65
N ARG A 231 14.37 3.69 -22.65
CA ARG A 231 14.96 4.31 -23.83
C ARG A 231 13.92 5.12 -24.62
N ARG A 232 13.10 5.88 -23.89
CA ARG A 232 12.04 6.74 -24.45
C ARG A 232 12.19 8.17 -23.96
N PRO A 233 11.89 9.15 -24.78
CA PRO A 233 11.85 10.54 -24.33
C PRO A 233 10.69 10.76 -23.35
N ALA A 234 10.85 11.75 -22.46
CA ALA A 234 9.82 12.15 -21.49
C ALA A 234 9.66 13.67 -21.51
N PHE A 235 9.28 14.21 -22.65
CA PHE A 235 9.11 15.66 -22.85
C PHE A 235 7.77 16.17 -22.31
N MET A 236 6.81 15.27 -22.14
CA MET A 236 5.48 15.67 -21.73
C MET A 236 5.48 16.28 -20.35
N HIS A 237 4.76 17.36 -20.23
CA HIS A 237 4.49 18.04 -18.97
C HIS A 237 2.98 18.13 -18.80
N VAL A 238 2.46 17.49 -17.76
CA VAL A 238 1.04 17.63 -17.43
C VAL A 238 0.91 18.76 -16.42
N PRO A 239 0.35 19.92 -16.80
CA PRO A 239 0.23 21.07 -15.90
C PRO A 239 -0.58 20.73 -14.66
N ALA A 240 -0.19 21.24 -13.48
CA ALA A 240 -0.89 21.01 -12.23
C ALA A 240 -2.37 21.45 -12.29
N LEU A 241 -2.65 22.55 -12.99
CA LEU A 241 -4.01 23.02 -13.20
C LEU A 241 -4.87 21.99 -13.96
N ALA A 242 -4.32 21.37 -15.00
CA ALA A 242 -5.02 20.32 -15.73
C ALA A 242 -5.35 19.11 -14.85
N LEU A 243 -4.40 18.67 -14.00
CA LEU A 243 -4.63 17.58 -13.05
C LEU A 243 -5.71 17.92 -12.02
N ARG A 244 -5.72 19.16 -11.52
CA ARG A 244 -6.75 19.62 -10.56
C ARG A 244 -8.14 19.69 -11.17
N LEU A 245 -8.25 20.13 -12.42
CA LEU A 245 -9.53 20.27 -13.12
C LEU A 245 -10.07 18.93 -13.64
N LEU A 246 -9.20 18.09 -14.22
CA LEU A 246 -9.61 16.82 -14.85
C LEU A 246 -9.74 15.69 -13.82
N MET A 247 -9.02 15.76 -12.71
CA MET A 247 -9.00 14.74 -11.67
C MET A 247 -9.13 15.39 -10.26
N PRO A 248 -10.25 16.05 -9.98
CA PRO A 248 -10.43 16.74 -8.72
C PRO A 248 -10.28 15.79 -7.53
N GLY A 249 -9.52 16.22 -6.51
CA GLY A 249 -9.14 15.40 -5.36
C GLY A 249 -8.00 14.44 -5.67
N MET A 250 -8.19 13.45 -6.55
CA MET A 250 -7.15 12.47 -6.88
C MET A 250 -5.88 13.12 -7.44
N GLY A 251 -6.02 14.06 -8.37
CA GLY A 251 -4.88 14.77 -8.96
C GLY A 251 -4.08 15.54 -7.90
N GLN A 252 -4.77 16.20 -6.98
CA GLN A 252 -4.14 16.97 -5.91
C GLN A 252 -3.47 16.04 -4.87
N GLU A 253 -4.17 15.01 -4.39
CA GLU A 253 -3.72 14.23 -3.24
C GLU A 253 -2.82 13.04 -3.61
N MET A 254 -2.91 12.50 -4.84
CA MET A 254 -2.09 11.35 -5.27
C MET A 254 -0.96 11.72 -6.24
N LEU A 255 -1.13 12.78 -7.07
CA LEU A 255 -0.17 13.09 -8.13
C LEU A 255 0.66 14.34 -7.84
N LEU A 256 0.09 15.32 -7.13
CA LEU A 256 0.73 16.60 -6.85
C LEU A 256 1.20 16.75 -5.40
N ALA A 257 0.64 15.98 -4.46
CA ALA A 257 1.07 16.00 -3.07
C ALA A 257 2.52 15.49 -2.93
N SER A 258 3.28 16.17 -2.08
CA SER A 258 4.68 15.86 -1.79
C SER A 258 4.77 15.06 -0.49
N GLN A 259 5.22 13.80 -0.60
CA GLN A 259 5.30 12.86 0.53
C GLN A 259 6.70 12.22 0.53
N ARG A 260 7.62 12.81 1.32
CA ARG A 260 8.99 12.29 1.48
C ARG A 260 9.03 11.28 2.63
N ALA A 261 8.21 10.22 2.55
CA ALA A 261 8.17 9.19 3.58
C ALA A 261 9.38 8.27 3.49
N VAL A 262 9.97 7.95 4.66
CA VAL A 262 11.14 7.09 4.82
C VAL A 262 10.81 5.93 5.77
N PRO A 263 11.37 4.72 5.55
CA PRO A 263 11.06 3.52 6.33
C PRO A 263 11.94 3.43 7.58
N ASN A 264 11.88 4.43 8.48
CA ASN A 264 12.79 4.52 9.62
C ASN A 264 12.64 3.33 10.58
N SER A 265 11.42 2.86 10.83
CA SER A 265 11.17 1.70 11.70
C SER A 265 11.81 0.44 11.14
N ALA A 266 11.65 0.17 9.86
CA ALA A 266 12.25 -0.99 9.20
C ALA A 266 13.79 -0.94 9.22
N LEU A 267 14.38 0.21 8.90
CA LEU A 267 15.82 0.40 8.88
C LEU A 267 16.44 0.24 10.28
N ARG A 268 15.84 0.86 11.32
CA ARG A 268 16.32 0.74 12.70
C ARG A 268 16.23 -0.68 13.24
N SER A 269 15.25 -1.44 12.79
CA SER A 269 15.05 -2.84 13.19
C SER A 269 15.79 -3.83 12.29
N GLY A 270 16.69 -3.37 11.41
CA GLY A 270 17.60 -4.19 10.64
C GLY A 270 17.02 -4.85 9.39
N TYR A 271 15.87 -4.38 8.88
CA TYR A 271 15.35 -4.88 7.60
C TYR A 271 16.25 -4.50 6.42
N SER A 272 16.61 -5.47 5.60
CA SER A 272 17.43 -5.28 4.40
C SER A 272 16.56 -5.25 3.15
N PHE A 273 16.54 -4.11 2.45
CA PHE A 273 15.79 -3.95 1.21
C PHE A 273 16.51 -4.63 0.04
N ALA A 274 15.78 -5.40 -0.77
CA ALA A 274 16.30 -5.95 -2.03
C ALA A 274 16.45 -4.85 -3.09
N HIS A 275 15.58 -3.85 -3.08
CA HIS A 275 15.59 -2.74 -4.02
C HIS A 275 15.58 -1.38 -3.29
N PRO A 276 16.70 -0.99 -2.66
CA PRO A 276 16.76 0.24 -1.87
C PRO A 276 16.74 1.52 -2.74
N THR A 277 17.09 1.43 -4.02
CA THR A 277 17.13 2.55 -4.97
C THR A 277 16.16 2.35 -6.12
N LEU A 278 15.65 3.46 -6.70
CA LEU A 278 14.75 3.39 -7.85
C LEU A 278 15.42 2.70 -9.06
N GLU A 279 16.72 2.90 -9.24
CA GLU A 279 17.48 2.26 -10.29
C GLU A 279 17.44 0.73 -10.19
N SER A 280 17.69 0.17 -8.99
CA SER A 280 17.63 -1.28 -8.76
C SER A 280 16.22 -1.83 -8.97
N ALA A 281 15.19 -1.11 -8.53
CA ALA A 281 13.80 -1.51 -8.72
C ALA A 281 13.39 -1.51 -10.20
N LEU A 282 13.75 -0.45 -10.95
CA LEU A 282 13.46 -0.38 -12.38
C LEU A 282 14.26 -1.43 -13.18
N ALA A 283 15.47 -1.77 -12.76
CA ALA A 283 16.23 -2.85 -13.38
C ALA A 283 15.56 -4.22 -13.25
N ALA A 284 14.90 -4.48 -12.12
CA ALA A 284 14.14 -5.70 -11.90
C ALA A 284 12.80 -5.73 -12.65
N LEU A 285 12.22 -4.55 -12.95
CA LEU A 285 10.87 -4.43 -13.52
C LEU A 285 10.86 -4.25 -15.05
N ILE A 286 11.95 -3.90 -15.69
CA ILE A 286 12.05 -3.63 -17.12
C ILE A 286 13.10 -4.51 -17.76
#